data_f83904bc82d61cf1d76a26c3bc8e2e90
#
_entry.id   f83904bc82d61cf1d76a26c3bc8e2e90
#
_cell.length_a   1.000
_cell.length_b   1.000
_cell.length_c   1.000
_cell.angle_alpha   90.00
_cell.angle_beta   90.00
_cell.angle_gamma   90.00
#
_symmetry.space_group_name_H-M   'P 1'
#
loop_
_entity.id
_entity.type
_entity.pdbx_description
1 polymer ?
#
loop_
_entity_poly.entity_id
_entity_poly.type
_entity_poly.pdbx_seq_one_letter_code
_entity_poly.pdbx_strand_id
1 'polypeptide(L)'
;ACTVSGYHATNDKQREFKNTVVDYVRQMQSGGLKRNLVLLGNCGTGKTHMACAVGNAAVQSGKTVLFLTASEMIRRVQAALKNRDESEFDVMQRIAGVDLLIVDEVGVQYTTESANRIVTEIVNERYNRELPTVFLSNLSLPEFCAALGDRAISRMREDGCKPFVCDWEDYRMTQHERI
;
A
#
# COMPACT_ATOMS: atom_id res chain seq x y z
N ALA A 1 -13.58 -10.31 9.80
CA ALA A 1 -13.21 -9.02 9.19
C ALA A 1 -11.83 -8.60 9.70
N CYS A 2 -10.96 -8.08 8.84
CA CYS A 2 -9.66 -7.53 9.26
C CYS A 2 -9.90 -6.23 10.04
N THR A 3 -9.45 -6.21 11.29
CA THR A 3 -9.51 -5.03 12.16
C THR A 3 -8.16 -4.82 12.84
N VAL A 4 -7.82 -3.58 13.20
CA VAL A 4 -6.59 -3.30 13.93
C VAL A 4 -6.60 -3.96 15.31
N SER A 5 -7.78 -4.05 15.96
CA SER A 5 -7.95 -4.76 17.24
C SER A 5 -7.69 -6.25 17.12
N GLY A 6 -8.04 -6.88 16.00
CA GLY A 6 -7.81 -8.30 15.72
C GLY A 6 -6.34 -8.68 15.48
N TYR A 7 -5.43 -7.71 15.38
CA TYR A 7 -4.00 -7.99 15.29
C TYR A 7 -3.41 -8.26 16.69
N HIS A 8 -2.91 -9.47 16.89
CA HIS A 8 -2.30 -9.89 18.15
C HIS A 8 -0.79 -9.61 18.12
N ALA A 9 -0.37 -8.58 18.84
CA ALA A 9 1.04 -8.23 18.97
C ALA A 9 1.67 -9.04 20.15
N THR A 10 2.71 -9.82 19.86
CA THR A 10 3.40 -10.67 20.82
C THR A 10 4.74 -10.07 21.29
N ASN A 11 5.30 -9.11 20.58
CA ASN A 11 6.54 -8.41 20.91
C ASN A 11 6.40 -6.90 20.78
N ASP A 12 7.40 -6.14 21.24
CA ASP A 12 7.39 -4.68 21.26
C ASP A 12 7.32 -4.07 19.86
N LYS A 13 8.02 -4.65 18.89
CA LYS A 13 8.03 -4.17 17.51
C LYS A 13 6.66 -4.36 16.83
N GLN A 14 5.96 -5.46 17.13
CA GLN A 14 4.59 -5.66 16.69
C GLN A 14 3.60 -4.69 17.37
N ARG A 15 3.84 -4.32 18.64
CA ARG A 15 3.06 -3.27 19.32
C ARG A 15 3.28 -1.92 18.66
N GLU A 16 4.53 -1.57 18.35
CA GLU A 16 4.87 -0.35 17.61
C GLU A 16 4.20 -0.33 16.23
N PHE A 17 4.24 -1.44 15.49
CA PHE A 17 3.54 -1.61 14.22
C PHE A 17 2.04 -1.34 14.36
N LYS A 18 1.40 -1.96 15.35
CA LYS A 18 -0.02 -1.76 15.64
C LYS A 18 -0.33 -0.29 15.95
N ASN A 19 0.47 0.34 16.80
CA ASN A 19 0.30 1.75 17.15
C ASN A 19 0.47 2.68 15.94
N THR A 20 1.45 2.42 15.09
CA THR A 20 1.66 3.16 13.82
C THR A 20 0.42 3.10 12.94
N VAL A 21 -0.20 1.94 12.80
CA VAL A 21 -1.42 1.78 12.01
C VAL A 21 -2.63 2.43 12.68
N VAL A 22 -2.76 2.33 14.02
CA VAL A 22 -3.82 3.04 14.78
C VAL A 22 -3.72 4.55 14.56
N ASP A 23 -2.53 5.11 14.67
CA ASP A 23 -2.31 6.55 14.49
C ASP A 23 -2.57 6.99 13.03
N TYR A 24 -2.22 6.15 12.06
CA TYR A 24 -2.56 6.39 10.66
C TYR A 24 -4.07 6.43 10.44
N VAL A 25 -4.80 5.46 10.98
CA VAL A 25 -6.28 5.41 10.90
C VAL A 25 -6.91 6.63 11.57
N ARG A 26 -6.45 7.02 12.77
CA ARG A 26 -6.95 8.22 13.47
C ARG A 26 -6.77 9.49 12.65
N GLN A 27 -5.58 9.70 12.08
CA GLN A 27 -5.30 10.85 11.23
C GLN A 27 -6.15 10.85 9.96
N MET A 28 -6.39 9.69 9.36
CA MET A 28 -7.29 9.54 8.21
C MET A 28 -8.74 9.91 8.56
N GLN A 29 -9.23 9.46 9.72
CA GLN A 29 -10.59 9.75 10.18
C GLN A 29 -10.79 11.22 10.54
N SER A 30 -9.76 11.90 11.02
CA SER A 30 -9.80 13.35 11.30
C SER A 30 -9.74 14.21 10.05
N GLY A 31 -9.56 13.63 8.86
CA GLY A 31 -9.51 14.34 7.59
C GLY A 31 -8.17 15.01 7.27
N GLY A 32 -7.15 14.84 8.13
CA GLY A 32 -5.84 15.47 7.97
C GLY A 32 -4.76 14.61 7.31
N LEU A 33 -5.08 13.37 6.92
CA LEU A 33 -4.09 12.45 6.40
C LEU A 33 -3.77 12.74 4.93
N LYS A 34 -2.52 13.13 4.66
CA LYS A 34 -1.98 13.31 3.31
C LYS A 34 -0.79 12.40 3.02
N ARG A 35 -0.19 11.80 4.06
CA ARG A 35 1.01 10.98 3.95
C ARG A 35 0.70 9.54 3.54
N ASN A 36 1.65 8.95 2.83
CA ASN A 36 1.63 7.53 2.51
C ASN A 36 1.98 6.65 3.73
N LEU A 37 1.60 5.37 3.67
CA LEU A 37 2.03 4.33 4.61
C LEU A 37 2.77 3.25 3.83
N VAL A 38 4.00 2.93 4.24
CA VAL A 38 4.83 1.90 3.61
C VAL A 38 5.13 0.81 4.61
N LEU A 39 4.71 -0.41 4.31
CA LEU A 39 4.89 -1.60 5.14
C LEU A 39 5.78 -2.60 4.39
N LEU A 40 7.00 -2.79 4.87
CA LEU A 40 8.00 -3.67 4.25
C LEU A 40 8.27 -4.89 5.12
N GLY A 41 8.84 -5.94 4.55
CA GLY A 41 9.36 -7.09 5.29
C GLY A 41 8.73 -8.43 4.91
N ASN A 42 9.06 -9.48 5.66
CA ASN A 42 8.78 -10.86 5.32
C ASN A 42 7.29 -11.20 5.17
N CYS A 43 6.99 -12.29 4.44
CA CYS A 43 5.65 -12.85 4.37
C CYS A 43 5.14 -13.22 5.78
N GLY A 44 3.81 -13.26 5.96
CA GLY A 44 3.18 -13.71 7.20
C GLY A 44 3.31 -12.77 8.41
N THR A 45 3.94 -11.61 8.28
CA THR A 45 4.09 -10.62 9.36
C THR A 45 2.85 -9.79 9.65
N GLY A 46 1.77 -9.96 8.86
CA GLY A 46 0.49 -9.27 9.07
C GLY A 46 0.30 -7.97 8.31
N LYS A 47 1.19 -7.60 7.37
CA LYS A 47 1.08 -6.37 6.55
C LYS A 47 -0.27 -6.26 5.84
N THR A 48 -0.65 -7.30 5.09
CA THR A 48 -1.92 -7.33 4.35
C THR A 48 -3.12 -7.26 5.29
N HIS A 49 -3.08 -7.94 6.45
CA HIS A 49 -4.13 -7.84 7.48
C HIS A 49 -4.33 -6.39 7.94
N MET A 50 -3.23 -5.70 8.27
CA MET A 50 -3.26 -4.33 8.74
C MET A 50 -3.68 -3.34 7.65
N ALA A 51 -3.24 -3.54 6.41
CA ALA A 51 -3.69 -2.73 5.27
C ALA A 51 -5.20 -2.91 5.01
N CYS A 52 -5.72 -4.13 5.08
CA CYS A 52 -7.17 -4.39 5.03
C CYS A 52 -7.90 -3.70 6.17
N ALA A 53 -7.34 -3.68 7.39
CA ALA A 53 -7.94 -2.98 8.53
C ALA A 53 -7.99 -1.46 8.30
N VAL A 54 -6.94 -0.87 7.72
CA VAL A 54 -6.93 0.55 7.29
C VAL A 54 -8.00 0.80 6.24
N GLY A 55 -8.11 -0.06 5.21
CA GLY A 55 -9.14 0.04 4.18
C GLY A 55 -10.55 -0.03 4.74
N ASN A 56 -10.82 -0.96 5.65
CA ASN A 56 -12.12 -1.08 6.32
C ASN A 56 -12.46 0.17 7.13
N ALA A 57 -11.50 0.73 7.86
CA ALA A 57 -11.70 1.97 8.61
C ALA A 57 -11.98 3.16 7.68
N ALA A 58 -11.34 3.21 6.51
CA ALA A 58 -11.58 4.23 5.49
C ALA A 58 -13.02 4.14 4.93
N VAL A 59 -13.46 2.93 4.56
CA VAL A 59 -14.82 2.69 4.07
C VAL A 59 -15.86 3.08 5.13
N GLN A 60 -15.64 2.72 6.39
CA GLN A 60 -16.52 3.11 7.51
C GLN A 60 -16.60 4.62 7.72
N SER A 61 -15.56 5.34 7.28
CA SER A 61 -15.52 6.82 7.30
C SER A 61 -16.05 7.46 6.00
N GLY A 62 -16.73 6.67 5.14
CA GLY A 62 -17.33 7.16 3.89
C GLY A 62 -16.34 7.41 2.75
N LYS A 63 -15.12 6.89 2.85
CA LYS A 63 -14.08 7.05 1.82
C LYS A 63 -14.14 5.95 0.78
N THR A 64 -13.80 6.29 -0.45
CA THR A 64 -13.59 5.33 -1.54
C THR A 64 -12.24 4.66 -1.38
N VAL A 65 -12.22 3.32 -1.43
CA VAL A 65 -11.01 2.52 -1.24
C VAL A 65 -10.84 1.55 -2.39
N LEU A 66 -9.62 1.44 -2.90
CA LEU A 66 -9.25 0.43 -3.89
C LEU A 66 -8.05 -0.36 -3.36
N PHE A 67 -8.19 -1.69 -3.32
CA PHE A 67 -7.11 -2.61 -2.98
C PHE A 67 -6.74 -3.43 -4.21
N LEU A 68 -5.49 -3.37 -4.64
CA LEU A 68 -4.95 -4.08 -5.80
C LEU A 68 -3.55 -4.60 -5.48
N THR A 69 -3.15 -5.70 -6.11
CA THR A 69 -1.70 -5.96 -6.26
C THR A 69 -1.13 -5.03 -7.35
N ALA A 70 0.16 -4.76 -7.27
CA ALA A 70 0.84 -3.96 -8.31
C ALA A 70 0.67 -4.57 -9.71
N SER A 71 0.75 -5.90 -9.81
CA SER A 71 0.51 -6.64 -11.06
C SER A 71 -0.92 -6.50 -11.57
N GLU A 72 -1.91 -6.51 -10.68
CA GLU A 72 -3.30 -6.31 -11.07
C GLU A 72 -3.54 -4.88 -11.56
N MET A 73 -2.97 -3.89 -10.88
CA MET A 73 -3.03 -2.49 -11.27
C MET A 73 -2.48 -2.29 -12.68
N ILE A 74 -1.29 -2.83 -12.97
CA ILE A 74 -0.65 -2.75 -14.30
C ILE A 74 -1.52 -3.43 -15.35
N ARG A 75 -2.01 -4.66 -15.08
CA ARG A 75 -2.87 -5.40 -16.02
C ARG A 75 -4.16 -4.66 -16.35
N ARG A 76 -4.80 -4.00 -15.37
CA ARG A 76 -6.01 -3.21 -15.60
C ARG A 76 -5.76 -2.06 -16.56
N VAL A 77 -4.65 -1.32 -16.39
CA VAL A 77 -4.28 -0.23 -17.28
C VAL A 77 -3.95 -0.75 -18.68
N GLN A 78 -3.13 -1.80 -18.79
CA GLN A 78 -2.76 -2.39 -20.07
C GLN A 78 -3.94 -3.02 -20.83
N ALA A 79 -4.94 -3.53 -20.13
CA ALA A 79 -6.14 -4.08 -20.75
C ALA A 79 -6.96 -3.01 -21.49
N ALA A 80 -6.89 -1.75 -21.07
CA ALA A 80 -7.55 -0.63 -21.74
C ALA A 80 -7.06 -0.43 -23.18
N LEU A 81 -5.80 -0.77 -23.51
CA LEU A 81 -5.28 -0.72 -24.89
C LEU A 81 -6.04 -1.64 -25.86
N LYS A 82 -6.68 -2.70 -25.33
CA LYS A 82 -7.44 -3.68 -26.13
C LYS A 82 -8.93 -3.34 -26.19
N ASN A 83 -9.37 -2.39 -25.38
CA ASN A 83 -10.76 -1.99 -25.27
C ASN A 83 -10.97 -0.63 -25.96
N ARG A 84 -11.93 -0.54 -26.87
CA ARG A 84 -12.21 0.71 -27.61
C ARG A 84 -12.97 1.75 -26.80
N ASP A 85 -13.55 1.33 -25.67
CA ASP A 85 -14.46 2.13 -24.88
C ASP A 85 -13.77 2.93 -23.75
N GLU A 86 -12.51 2.62 -23.41
CA GLU A 86 -11.79 3.25 -22.30
C GLU A 86 -10.29 3.35 -22.62
N SER A 87 -9.69 4.51 -22.36
CA SER A 87 -8.25 4.73 -22.55
C SER A 87 -7.43 4.31 -21.33
N GLU A 88 -6.11 4.03 -21.51
CA GLU A 88 -5.19 3.85 -20.39
C GLU A 88 -5.26 5.02 -19.40
N PHE A 89 -5.39 6.24 -19.91
CA PHE A 89 -5.49 7.45 -19.11
C PHE A 89 -6.72 7.43 -18.20
N ASP A 90 -7.89 7.04 -18.72
CA ASP A 90 -9.14 6.98 -17.94
C ASP A 90 -9.02 5.94 -16.81
N VAL A 91 -8.45 4.76 -17.11
CA VAL A 91 -8.22 3.73 -16.09
C VAL A 91 -7.25 4.21 -15.02
N MET A 92 -6.13 4.85 -15.41
CA MET A 92 -5.17 5.41 -14.45
C MET A 92 -5.80 6.50 -13.59
N GLN A 93 -6.59 7.42 -14.18
CA GLN A 93 -7.29 8.46 -13.45
C GLN A 93 -8.29 7.89 -12.43
N ARG A 94 -9.02 6.84 -12.79
CA ARG A 94 -9.94 6.16 -11.87
C ARG A 94 -9.20 5.49 -10.72
N ILE A 95 -8.09 4.80 -10.97
CA ILE A 95 -7.25 4.19 -9.92
C ILE A 95 -6.63 5.28 -9.04
N ALA A 96 -6.11 6.34 -9.65
CA ALA A 96 -5.48 7.44 -8.90
C ALA A 96 -6.49 8.29 -8.12
N GLY A 97 -7.77 8.30 -8.50
CA GLY A 97 -8.78 9.19 -7.94
C GLY A 97 -9.47 8.71 -6.67
N VAL A 98 -9.27 7.46 -6.22
CA VAL A 98 -9.87 6.96 -4.98
C VAL A 98 -9.25 7.64 -3.75
N ASP A 99 -10.03 7.83 -2.68
CA ASP A 99 -9.53 8.48 -1.45
C ASP A 99 -8.36 7.73 -0.82
N LEU A 100 -8.41 6.40 -0.84
CA LEU A 100 -7.32 5.54 -0.36
C LEU A 100 -7.03 4.43 -1.37
N LEU A 101 -5.79 4.39 -1.85
CA LEU A 101 -5.28 3.29 -2.66
C LEU A 101 -4.39 2.39 -1.79
N ILE A 102 -4.61 1.07 -1.86
CA ILE A 102 -3.75 0.07 -1.22
C ILE A 102 -3.13 -0.77 -2.33
N VAL A 103 -1.80 -0.77 -2.42
CA VAL A 103 -1.04 -1.52 -3.42
C VAL A 103 -0.20 -2.57 -2.73
N ASP A 104 -0.54 -3.84 -2.93
CA ASP A 104 0.22 -4.98 -2.40
C ASP A 104 1.22 -5.52 -3.43
N GLU A 105 2.21 -6.27 -2.96
CA GLU A 105 3.25 -6.90 -3.77
C GLU A 105 4.06 -5.91 -4.63
N VAL A 106 4.32 -4.72 -4.11
CA VAL A 106 5.08 -3.69 -4.82
C VAL A 106 6.51 -4.17 -5.08
N GLY A 107 6.96 -4.06 -6.33
CA GLY A 107 8.34 -4.32 -6.75
C GLY A 107 8.64 -5.73 -7.24
N VAL A 108 7.72 -6.68 -7.10
CA VAL A 108 7.97 -8.09 -7.48
C VAL A 108 8.01 -8.31 -9.00
N GLN A 109 7.46 -7.41 -9.82
CA GLN A 109 7.23 -7.67 -11.25
C GLN A 109 7.46 -6.48 -12.19
N TYR A 110 8.23 -5.47 -11.81
CA TYR A 110 8.51 -4.35 -12.71
C TYR A 110 9.65 -4.68 -13.70
N THR A 111 9.40 -5.64 -14.59
CA THR A 111 10.39 -6.06 -15.59
C THR A 111 10.33 -5.26 -16.90
N THR A 112 9.31 -4.43 -17.09
CA THR A 112 9.12 -3.64 -18.32
C THR A 112 9.04 -2.15 -18.03
N GLU A 113 9.54 -1.34 -18.96
CA GLU A 113 9.46 0.12 -18.90
C GLU A 113 8.02 0.62 -18.83
N SER A 114 7.10 -0.03 -19.55
CA SER A 114 5.67 0.28 -19.51
C SER A 114 5.06 0.06 -18.12
N ALA A 115 5.42 -1.02 -17.43
CA ALA A 115 4.94 -1.29 -16.07
C ALA A 115 5.45 -0.23 -15.08
N ASN A 116 6.73 0.11 -15.15
CA ASN A 116 7.32 1.17 -14.32
C ASN A 116 6.65 2.53 -14.57
N ARG A 117 6.37 2.87 -15.84
CA ARG A 117 5.67 4.10 -16.21
C ARG A 117 4.30 4.16 -15.55
N ILE A 118 3.48 3.11 -15.67
CA ILE A 118 2.12 3.06 -15.10
C ILE A 118 2.14 3.31 -13.59
N VAL A 119 2.99 2.60 -12.86
CA VAL A 119 3.08 2.76 -11.40
C VAL A 119 3.54 4.16 -11.03
N THR A 120 4.59 4.66 -11.69
CA THR A 120 5.14 5.99 -11.43
C THR A 120 4.11 7.10 -11.71
N GLU A 121 3.36 7.00 -12.80
CA GLU A 121 2.32 7.98 -13.15
C GLU A 121 1.18 7.99 -12.14
N ILE A 122 0.68 6.82 -11.72
CA ILE A 122 -0.37 6.73 -10.68
C ILE A 122 0.11 7.31 -9.34
N VAL A 123 1.34 6.97 -8.90
CA VAL A 123 1.92 7.51 -7.67
C VAL A 123 2.08 9.03 -7.75
N ASN A 124 2.58 9.55 -8.89
CA ASN A 124 2.73 10.98 -9.10
C ASN A 124 1.40 11.73 -9.10
N GLU A 125 0.38 11.17 -9.74
CA GLU A 125 -0.95 11.77 -9.78
C GLU A 125 -1.57 11.85 -8.39
N ARG A 126 -1.42 10.80 -7.58
CA ARG A 126 -1.91 10.78 -6.20
C ARG A 126 -1.17 11.76 -5.31
N TYR A 127 0.16 11.88 -5.48
CA TYR A 127 0.93 12.91 -4.80
C TYR A 127 0.42 14.32 -5.12
N ASN A 128 0.20 14.63 -6.41
CA ASN A 128 -0.30 15.93 -6.85
C ASN A 128 -1.69 16.26 -6.28
N ARG A 129 -2.52 15.23 -6.03
CA ARG A 129 -3.86 15.34 -5.42
C ARG A 129 -3.84 15.26 -3.89
N GLU A 130 -2.68 15.08 -3.29
CA GLU A 130 -2.54 14.86 -1.83
C GLU A 130 -3.37 13.67 -1.31
N LEU A 131 -3.49 12.61 -2.12
CA LEU A 131 -4.23 11.40 -1.79
C LEU A 131 -3.29 10.32 -1.25
N PRO A 132 -3.54 9.79 -0.04
CA PRO A 132 -2.67 8.81 0.59
C PRO A 132 -2.71 7.45 -0.10
N THR A 133 -1.55 6.78 -0.15
CA THR A 133 -1.40 5.41 -0.64
C THR A 133 -0.75 4.53 0.42
N VAL A 134 -1.26 3.32 0.60
CA VAL A 134 -0.64 2.28 1.43
C VAL A 134 0.10 1.33 0.50
N PHE A 135 1.41 1.18 0.70
CA PHE A 135 2.27 0.28 -0.06
C PHE A 135 2.69 -0.90 0.81
N LEU A 136 2.53 -2.10 0.28
CA LEU A 136 2.99 -3.34 0.90
C LEU A 136 4.04 -4.00 0.00
N SER A 137 5.15 -4.43 0.58
CA SER A 137 6.19 -5.13 -0.16
C SER A 137 6.96 -6.11 0.73
N ASN A 138 7.47 -7.17 0.11
CA ASN A 138 8.40 -8.09 0.74
C ASN A 138 9.87 -7.72 0.47
N LEU A 139 10.10 -6.65 -0.28
CA LEU A 139 11.43 -6.13 -0.57
C LEU A 139 12.05 -5.45 0.66
N SER A 140 13.36 -5.41 0.69
CA SER A 140 14.10 -4.51 1.58
C SER A 140 13.86 -3.05 1.20
N LEU A 141 14.14 -2.12 2.10
CA LEU A 141 13.96 -0.69 1.83
C LEU A 141 14.76 -0.20 0.60
N PRO A 142 16.05 -0.58 0.41
CA PRO A 142 16.77 -0.21 -0.81
C PRO A 142 16.14 -0.74 -2.09
N GLU A 143 15.70 -2.00 -2.11
CA GLU A 143 15.04 -2.62 -3.25
C GLU A 143 13.69 -1.97 -3.56
N PHE A 144 12.89 -1.67 -2.53
CA PHE A 144 11.63 -0.94 -2.66
C PHE A 144 11.85 0.46 -3.27
N CYS A 145 12.85 1.19 -2.78
CA CYS A 145 13.24 2.49 -3.33
C CYS A 145 13.64 2.38 -4.80
N ALA A 146 14.45 1.39 -5.15
CA ALA A 146 14.86 1.15 -6.53
C ALA A 146 13.66 0.80 -7.45
N ALA A 147 12.68 0.03 -6.94
CA ALA A 147 11.49 -0.36 -7.69
C ALA A 147 10.55 0.81 -7.98
N LEU A 148 10.39 1.76 -7.05
CA LEU A 148 9.54 2.95 -7.26
C LEU A 148 10.24 4.10 -7.95
N GLY A 149 11.56 4.13 -7.91
CA GLY A 149 12.41 5.20 -8.45
C GLY A 149 12.53 6.43 -7.56
N ASP A 150 13.64 7.16 -7.74
CA ASP A 150 14.06 8.27 -6.86
C ASP A 150 13.00 9.37 -6.73
N ARG A 151 12.30 9.67 -7.82
CA ARG A 151 11.30 10.75 -7.83
C ARG A 151 10.10 10.45 -6.93
N ALA A 152 9.58 9.22 -6.99
CA ALA A 152 8.46 8.78 -6.14
C ALA A 152 8.89 8.75 -4.66
N ILE A 153 10.09 8.25 -4.39
CA ILE A 153 10.66 8.18 -3.04
C ILE A 153 10.90 9.57 -2.45
N SER A 154 11.43 10.52 -3.24
CA SER A 154 11.61 11.91 -2.77
C SER A 154 10.28 12.51 -2.30
N ARG A 155 9.22 12.37 -3.10
CA ARG A 155 7.88 12.86 -2.78
C ARG A 155 7.28 12.21 -1.54
N MET A 156 7.46 10.89 -1.37
CA MET A 156 7.02 10.20 -0.16
C MET A 156 7.72 10.71 1.10
N ARG A 157 9.01 11.07 1.01
CA ARG A 157 9.78 11.66 2.12
C ARG A 157 9.28 13.06 2.46
N GLU A 158 8.95 13.87 1.46
CA GLU A 158 8.36 15.19 1.63
C GLU A 158 7.03 15.12 2.39
N ASP A 159 6.19 14.12 2.12
CA ASP A 159 4.94 13.85 2.85
C ASP A 159 5.15 13.36 4.29
N GLY A 160 6.39 13.16 4.73
CA GLY A 160 6.70 12.62 6.05
C GLY A 160 6.44 11.12 6.19
N CYS A 161 6.35 10.40 5.08
CA CYS A 161 6.23 8.94 5.07
C CYS A 161 7.49 8.30 5.65
N LYS A 162 7.30 7.47 6.69
CA LYS A 162 8.35 6.64 7.27
C LYS A 162 8.01 5.18 7.02
N PRO A 163 8.82 4.44 6.21
CA PRO A 163 8.60 3.02 6.02
C PRO A 163 8.70 2.26 7.35
N PHE A 164 7.75 1.36 7.59
CA PHE A 164 7.80 0.44 8.71
C PHE A 164 8.28 -0.93 8.23
N VAL A 165 9.34 -1.46 8.86
CA VAL A 165 9.93 -2.76 8.50
C VAL A 165 9.44 -3.84 9.47
N CYS A 166 8.68 -4.80 8.93
CA CYS A 166 8.14 -5.96 9.63
C CYS A 166 9.11 -7.14 9.48
N ASP A 167 10.04 -7.31 10.43
CA ASP A 167 11.17 -8.27 10.38
C ASP A 167 11.02 -9.42 11.38
N TRP A 168 9.83 -9.66 11.90
CA TRP A 168 9.54 -10.81 12.77
C TRP A 168 9.09 -12.05 11.95
N GLU A 169 9.01 -13.18 12.65
CA GLU A 169 8.66 -14.47 12.06
C GLU A 169 7.22 -14.53 11.52
N ASP A 170 6.99 -15.43 10.56
CA ASP A 170 5.67 -15.67 9.96
C ASP A 170 4.70 -16.21 11.03
N TYR A 171 3.62 -15.47 11.27
CA TYR A 171 2.57 -15.86 12.21
C TYR A 171 1.94 -17.23 11.87
N ARG A 172 1.91 -17.60 10.60
CA ARG A 172 1.35 -18.88 10.14
C ARG A 172 2.20 -20.07 10.58
N MET A 173 3.53 -19.90 10.68
CA MET A 173 4.45 -20.95 11.13
C MET A 173 4.29 -21.23 12.62
N THR A 174 4.06 -20.20 13.44
CA THR A 174 3.88 -20.35 14.90
C THR A 174 2.55 -21.01 15.29
N GLN A 175 1.57 -21.10 14.39
CA GLN A 175 0.31 -21.79 14.62
C GLN A 175 0.40 -23.30 14.31
N HIS A 176 1.29 -23.73 13.40
CA HIS A 176 1.44 -25.15 13.04
C HIS A 176 2.25 -25.96 14.06
N GLU A 177 3.04 -25.33 14.92
CA GLU A 177 3.74 -26.00 16.02
C GLU A 177 2.82 -26.33 17.22
N ARG A 178 1.53 -25.99 17.15
CA ARG A 178 0.52 -26.25 18.20
C ARG A 178 -0.46 -27.37 17.86
N ILE A 179 -0.16 -28.19 16.82
CA ILE A 179 -0.95 -29.39 16.48
C ILE A 179 -0.15 -30.64 16.84
#